data_a350906c11a5ccc42fd7b276f0badaec
#
_entry.id   a350906c11a5ccc42fd7b276f0badaec
#
_cell.length_a   1.000
_cell.length_b   1.000
_cell.length_c   1.000
_cell.angle_alpha   90.00
_cell.angle_beta   90.00
_cell.angle_gamma   90.00
#
_symmetry.space_group_name_H-M   'P 1'
#
loop_
_entity.id
_entity.type
_entity.pdbx_description
1 polymer ?
#
loop_
_entity_poly.entity_id
_entity_poly.type
_entity_poly.pdbx_seq_one_letter_code
_entity_poly.pdbx_strand_id
1 'polypeptide(L)'
;MFMQINPIVGSSVSKCLKYLKKLYQLLFLGLITSSISRFQCKMVSRKVDLRSDTVTKPTESMRAAMAMAEVDDDVLGYDPTALELEEKMAKIMGKEGGLFVPSGTMGNLISILVHCETRGSEVIVGDNSHIHILENGGIATIGGVHPRTVKNKDDGTMDIDLIEAAIRNPKGQLFFPTTRLICLENTHANSGGKCLSMEYTDEVGELAKKHDLKLHIDGARIFNASIALAIPVDRLVRAADSVSVCLSKGLGAPVGSIILGSKDFITKAIRIRKTLGGGMRQIGILCAAGLVAIKENVQKLEADHEKAKQLASGLYQIKGLKVDPKSVETNIIFFEIEDDYGISMETLCKTLEERGIFMMLESQTRARIVLHHQISTSDVQYTLSCFKQTLNGIKVVNGN
;
A
#
# COMPACT_ATOMS: atom_id res chain seq x y z
N MET A 1 -41.51 -68.23 4.81
CA MET A 1 -42.34 -67.47 5.74
C MET A 1 -42.54 -66.09 5.11
N PHE A 2 -43.62 -65.97 4.32
CA PHE A 2 -43.92 -64.73 3.60
C PHE A 2 -44.76 -63.83 4.51
N MET A 3 -44.24 -62.63 4.88
CA MET A 3 -45.06 -61.64 5.56
C MET A 3 -45.89 -60.87 4.53
N GLN A 4 -47.21 -61.00 4.66
CA GLN A 4 -48.19 -60.22 3.92
C GLN A 4 -48.14 -58.77 4.40
N ILE A 5 -47.84 -57.79 3.53
CA ILE A 5 -47.87 -56.35 3.81
C ILE A 5 -49.32 -55.88 3.62
N ASN A 6 -49.83 -55.24 4.66
CA ASN A 6 -51.23 -54.81 4.82
C ASN A 6 -51.52 -53.62 3.83
N PRO A 7 -52.56 -53.60 3.04
CA PRO A 7 -52.88 -52.68 1.96
C PRO A 7 -53.29 -51.26 2.45
N ILE A 8 -53.42 -51.02 3.76
CA ILE A 8 -53.87 -49.72 4.28
C ILE A 8 -52.73 -48.64 4.33
N VAL A 9 -51.47 -49.06 4.27
CA VAL A 9 -50.32 -48.13 4.33
C VAL A 9 -50.05 -47.45 2.96
N GLY A 10 -50.48 -48.04 1.86
CA GLY A 10 -50.22 -47.58 0.50
C GLY A 10 -50.93 -46.26 0.10
N SER A 11 -52.12 -46.00 0.67
CA SER A 11 -52.92 -44.81 0.29
C SER A 11 -52.47 -43.55 1.00
N SER A 12 -51.97 -43.66 2.24
CA SER A 12 -51.45 -42.51 3.01
C SER A 12 -50.10 -42.04 2.48
N VAL A 13 -49.21 -42.95 2.08
CA VAL A 13 -47.92 -42.63 1.50
C VAL A 13 -48.04 -41.93 0.15
N SER A 14 -49.01 -42.39 -0.71
CA SER A 14 -49.29 -41.75 -2.00
C SER A 14 -49.84 -40.33 -1.86
N LYS A 15 -50.69 -40.08 -0.85
CA LYS A 15 -51.18 -38.70 -0.54
C LYS A 15 -50.10 -37.82 -0.01
N CYS A 16 -49.24 -38.31 0.87
CA CYS A 16 -48.10 -37.56 1.42
C CYS A 16 -47.08 -37.19 0.34
N LEU A 17 -46.79 -38.10 -0.59
CA LEU A 17 -45.91 -37.82 -1.74
C LEU A 17 -46.49 -36.79 -2.72
N LYS A 18 -47.82 -36.76 -2.93
CA LYS A 18 -48.49 -35.73 -3.73
C LYS A 18 -48.46 -34.37 -3.02
N TYR A 19 -48.63 -34.32 -1.72
CA TYR A 19 -48.50 -33.08 -0.93
C TYR A 19 -47.08 -32.57 -0.92
N LEU A 20 -46.09 -33.44 -0.72
CA LEU A 20 -44.70 -33.08 -0.78
C LEU A 20 -44.26 -32.55 -2.17
N LYS A 21 -44.74 -33.19 -3.25
CA LYS A 21 -44.50 -32.70 -4.61
C LYS A 21 -45.11 -31.33 -4.87
N LYS A 22 -46.29 -31.06 -4.36
CA LYS A 22 -46.96 -29.76 -4.50
C LYS A 22 -46.31 -28.69 -3.64
N LEU A 23 -45.84 -29.03 -2.44
CA LEU A 23 -45.06 -28.15 -1.58
C LEU A 23 -43.69 -27.82 -2.17
N TYR A 24 -43.02 -28.80 -2.76
CA TYR A 24 -41.76 -28.66 -3.46
C TYR A 24 -41.89 -27.76 -4.69
N GLN A 25 -42.97 -27.91 -5.47
CA GLN A 25 -43.26 -27.00 -6.60
C GLN A 25 -43.58 -25.59 -6.16
N LEU A 26 -44.32 -25.38 -5.06
CA LEU A 26 -44.62 -24.05 -4.51
C LEU A 26 -43.39 -23.41 -3.88
N LEU A 27 -42.55 -24.16 -3.18
CA LEU A 27 -41.27 -23.68 -2.65
C LEU A 27 -40.25 -23.36 -3.76
N PHE A 28 -40.24 -24.18 -4.82
CA PHE A 28 -39.37 -23.97 -5.97
C PHE A 28 -39.78 -22.72 -6.80
N LEU A 29 -41.09 -22.54 -7.00
CA LEU A 29 -41.64 -21.33 -7.63
C LEU A 29 -41.46 -20.10 -6.74
N GLY A 30 -41.66 -20.19 -5.43
CA GLY A 30 -41.40 -19.11 -4.48
C GLY A 30 -39.96 -18.76 -4.36
N LEU A 31 -39.06 -19.73 -4.39
CA LEU A 31 -37.60 -19.52 -4.42
C LEU A 31 -37.12 -18.92 -5.75
N ILE A 32 -37.72 -19.34 -6.88
CA ILE A 32 -37.39 -18.77 -8.19
C ILE A 32 -37.91 -17.34 -8.29
N THR A 33 -39.14 -17.04 -7.84
CA THR A 33 -39.65 -15.67 -7.87
C THR A 33 -38.95 -14.75 -6.87
N SER A 34 -38.60 -15.22 -5.67
CA SER A 34 -37.80 -14.44 -4.72
C SER A 34 -36.31 -14.33 -5.13
N SER A 35 -35.78 -15.34 -5.81
CA SER A 35 -34.44 -15.29 -6.42
C SER A 35 -34.43 -14.41 -7.66
N ILE A 36 -35.48 -14.44 -8.51
CA ILE A 36 -35.58 -13.55 -9.69
C ILE A 36 -35.80 -12.10 -9.26
N SER A 37 -36.50 -11.81 -8.18
CA SER A 37 -36.59 -10.45 -7.64
C SER A 37 -35.33 -9.99 -6.89
N ARG A 38 -34.51 -10.92 -6.37
CA ARG A 38 -33.15 -10.65 -5.85
C ARG A 38 -32.05 -10.83 -6.91
N PHE A 39 -32.33 -11.55 -8.00
CA PHE A 39 -31.56 -11.64 -9.25
C PHE A 39 -32.02 -10.59 -10.28
N GLN A 40 -32.60 -9.50 -9.84
CA GLN A 40 -32.51 -8.29 -10.62
C GLN A 40 -31.02 -7.95 -10.64
N CYS A 41 -30.39 -8.61 -11.60
CA CYS A 41 -29.13 -8.27 -12.21
C CYS A 41 -28.32 -7.29 -11.31
N LYS A 42 -27.59 -7.80 -10.30
CA LYS A 42 -26.27 -7.25 -10.09
C LYS A 42 -25.52 -7.55 -11.40
N MET A 43 -25.80 -6.77 -12.44
CA MET A 43 -24.83 -6.57 -13.49
C MET A 43 -23.53 -6.42 -12.75
N VAL A 44 -22.54 -7.21 -13.09
CA VAL A 44 -21.19 -7.11 -12.53
C VAL A 44 -20.82 -5.64 -12.73
N SER A 45 -21.10 -4.82 -11.71
CA SER A 45 -20.82 -3.40 -11.78
C SER A 45 -19.33 -3.32 -11.94
N ARG A 46 -18.87 -2.71 -13.01
CA ARG A 46 -17.45 -2.47 -13.28
C ARG A 46 -16.82 -1.98 -11.98
N LYS A 47 -15.83 -2.71 -11.48
CA LYS A 47 -15.15 -2.36 -10.24
C LYS A 47 -13.84 -1.67 -10.59
N VAL A 48 -13.76 -0.38 -10.29
CA VAL A 48 -12.53 0.43 -10.43
C VAL A 48 -12.08 0.81 -9.02
N ASP A 49 -11.10 0.10 -8.50
CA ASP A 49 -10.64 0.27 -7.13
C ASP A 49 -9.40 1.18 -7.08
N LEU A 50 -9.62 2.45 -6.78
CA LEU A 50 -8.62 3.51 -6.73
C LEU A 50 -8.25 3.91 -5.30
N ARG A 51 -8.60 3.12 -4.29
CA ARG A 51 -8.33 3.46 -2.89
C ARG A 51 -6.84 3.50 -2.57
N SER A 52 -6.10 2.53 -3.09
CA SER A 52 -4.65 2.39 -2.87
C SER A 52 -4.08 1.38 -3.86
N ASP A 53 -2.79 1.49 -4.17
CA ASP A 53 -2.05 0.43 -4.88
C ASP A 53 -1.86 -0.85 -4.03
N THR A 54 -2.19 -0.80 -2.74
CA THR A 54 -2.24 -2.00 -1.87
C THR A 54 -3.41 -2.93 -2.17
N VAL A 55 -4.39 -2.52 -2.99
CA VAL A 55 -5.52 -3.37 -3.40
C VAL A 55 -5.17 -4.26 -4.59
N THR A 56 -3.99 -4.11 -5.17
CA THR A 56 -3.51 -4.96 -6.27
C THR A 56 -3.53 -6.43 -5.89
N LYS A 57 -3.82 -7.26 -6.89
CA LYS A 57 -3.85 -8.71 -6.73
C LYS A 57 -2.70 -9.32 -7.52
N PRO A 58 -2.14 -10.45 -7.04
CA PRO A 58 -1.06 -11.12 -7.76
C PRO A 58 -1.53 -11.53 -9.16
N THR A 59 -0.64 -11.31 -10.14
CA THR A 59 -0.85 -11.69 -11.54
C THR A 59 -0.86 -13.22 -11.71
N GLU A 60 -1.29 -13.73 -12.86
CA GLU A 60 -1.23 -15.17 -13.14
C GLU A 60 0.22 -15.68 -13.16
N SER A 61 1.18 -14.89 -13.67
CA SER A 61 2.61 -15.24 -13.60
C SER A 61 3.11 -15.32 -12.16
N MET A 62 2.68 -14.42 -11.26
CA MET A 62 2.99 -14.51 -9.84
C MET A 62 2.40 -15.78 -9.21
N ARG A 63 1.12 -16.09 -9.49
CA ARG A 63 0.46 -17.28 -8.97
C ARG A 63 1.14 -18.57 -9.41
N ALA A 64 1.54 -18.64 -10.68
CA ALA A 64 2.29 -19.77 -11.22
C ALA A 64 3.67 -19.90 -10.54
N ALA A 65 4.40 -18.79 -10.39
CA ALA A 65 5.69 -18.78 -9.71
C ALA A 65 5.56 -19.21 -8.24
N MET A 66 4.54 -18.73 -7.52
CA MET A 66 4.25 -19.16 -6.15
C MET A 66 3.98 -20.65 -6.04
N ALA A 67 3.24 -21.23 -7.00
CA ALA A 67 2.91 -22.66 -6.99
C ALA A 67 4.12 -23.57 -7.28
N MET A 68 5.12 -23.05 -8.00
CA MET A 68 6.31 -23.77 -8.42
C MET A 68 7.58 -23.40 -7.64
N ALA A 69 7.45 -22.53 -6.62
CA ALA A 69 8.60 -22.06 -5.85
C ALA A 69 9.33 -23.21 -5.17
N GLU A 70 10.64 -23.24 -5.32
CA GLU A 70 11.51 -24.07 -4.49
C GLU A 70 11.62 -23.44 -3.12
N VAL A 71 11.42 -24.22 -2.05
CA VAL A 71 11.31 -23.69 -0.68
C VAL A 71 12.07 -24.55 0.32
N ASP A 72 12.55 -23.88 1.38
CA ASP A 72 13.13 -24.51 2.56
C ASP A 72 12.89 -23.59 3.78
N ASP A 73 13.50 -23.85 4.91
CA ASP A 73 13.33 -23.09 6.14
C ASP A 73 14.14 -21.78 6.11
N ASP A 74 13.43 -20.65 5.91
CA ASP A 74 14.03 -19.30 5.94
C ASP A 74 14.63 -18.92 7.30
N VAL A 75 14.06 -19.41 8.41
CA VAL A 75 14.60 -19.11 9.75
C VAL A 75 15.98 -19.77 9.94
N LEU A 76 16.23 -20.88 9.25
CA LEU A 76 17.53 -21.54 9.21
C LEU A 76 18.43 -20.99 8.09
N GLY A 77 17.92 -20.12 7.24
CA GLY A 77 18.65 -19.50 6.14
C GLY A 77 18.83 -20.40 4.91
N TYR A 78 17.91 -21.34 4.67
CA TYR A 78 18.01 -22.31 3.59
C TYR A 78 17.00 -22.14 2.46
N ASP A 79 15.99 -21.23 2.58
CA ASP A 79 14.99 -21.04 1.53
C ASP A 79 15.63 -20.41 0.27
N PRO A 80 15.79 -21.17 -0.84
CA PRO A 80 16.56 -20.71 -1.98
C PRO A 80 15.88 -19.56 -2.72
N THR A 81 14.56 -19.55 -2.78
CA THR A 81 13.80 -18.48 -3.45
C THR A 81 13.82 -17.18 -2.64
N ALA A 82 13.84 -17.27 -1.31
CA ALA A 82 14.01 -16.11 -0.45
C ALA A 82 15.42 -15.50 -0.62
N LEU A 83 16.46 -16.32 -0.57
CA LEU A 83 17.83 -15.89 -0.79
C LEU A 83 18.02 -15.24 -2.16
N GLU A 84 17.43 -15.81 -3.23
CA GLU A 84 17.47 -15.22 -4.57
C GLU A 84 16.85 -13.83 -4.62
N LEU A 85 15.66 -13.64 -4.00
CA LEU A 85 15.01 -12.34 -3.95
C LEU A 85 15.81 -11.31 -3.18
N GLU A 86 16.33 -11.69 -2.00
CA GLU A 86 17.14 -10.82 -1.13
C GLU A 86 18.43 -10.37 -1.81
N GLU A 87 19.14 -11.29 -2.47
CA GLU A 87 20.36 -10.99 -3.25
C GLU A 87 20.06 -10.07 -4.43
N LYS A 88 19.02 -10.37 -5.22
CA LYS A 88 18.61 -9.53 -6.35
C LYS A 88 18.26 -8.13 -5.91
N MET A 89 17.49 -7.99 -4.85
CA MET A 89 17.10 -6.68 -4.34
C MET A 89 18.30 -5.91 -3.78
N ALA A 90 19.22 -6.57 -3.08
CA ALA A 90 20.46 -5.96 -2.61
C ALA A 90 21.28 -5.41 -3.79
N LYS A 91 21.42 -6.19 -4.86
CA LYS A 91 22.13 -5.77 -6.09
C LYS A 91 21.41 -4.58 -6.77
N ILE A 92 20.10 -4.64 -6.92
CA ILE A 92 19.29 -3.55 -7.55
C ILE A 92 19.44 -2.24 -6.76
N MET A 93 19.50 -2.31 -5.42
CA MET A 93 19.59 -1.14 -4.54
C MET A 93 21.03 -0.72 -4.21
N GLY A 94 22.04 -1.44 -4.74
CA GLY A 94 23.46 -1.16 -4.43
C GLY A 94 23.79 -1.31 -2.95
N LYS A 95 23.15 -2.25 -2.25
CA LYS A 95 23.39 -2.57 -0.83
C LYS A 95 24.05 -3.93 -0.68
N GLU A 96 24.67 -4.17 0.48
CA GLU A 96 25.43 -5.41 0.73
C GLU A 96 24.55 -6.62 1.03
N GLY A 97 23.31 -6.41 1.48
CA GLY A 97 22.36 -7.48 1.80
C GLY A 97 20.92 -6.99 1.85
N GLY A 98 20.00 -7.94 1.76
CA GLY A 98 18.57 -7.76 1.90
C GLY A 98 17.96 -8.76 2.87
N LEU A 99 16.77 -8.46 3.38
CA LEU A 99 15.99 -9.33 4.24
C LEU A 99 14.50 -9.17 3.93
N PHE A 100 13.84 -10.28 3.59
CA PHE A 100 12.38 -10.27 3.41
C PHE A 100 11.67 -10.11 4.76
N VAL A 101 10.66 -9.25 4.78
CA VAL A 101 9.80 -8.98 5.94
C VAL A 101 8.33 -8.97 5.52
N PRO A 102 7.40 -9.36 6.42
CA PRO A 102 5.97 -9.46 6.10
C PRO A 102 5.33 -8.16 5.60
N SER A 103 5.80 -7.00 6.05
CA SER A 103 5.23 -5.68 5.72
C SER A 103 6.27 -4.56 5.79
N GLY A 104 5.98 -3.43 5.13
CA GLY A 104 6.78 -2.21 5.24
C GLY A 104 6.85 -1.66 6.66
N THR A 105 5.73 -1.70 7.40
CA THR A 105 5.68 -1.30 8.81
C THR A 105 6.66 -2.10 9.67
N MET A 106 6.73 -3.43 9.49
CA MET A 106 7.73 -4.24 10.19
C MET A 106 9.15 -3.90 9.70
N GLY A 107 9.32 -3.65 8.40
CA GLY A 107 10.62 -3.26 7.83
C GLY A 107 11.15 -1.97 8.42
N ASN A 108 10.32 -0.92 8.48
CA ASN A 108 10.67 0.35 9.10
C ASN A 108 10.98 0.19 10.60
N LEU A 109 10.14 -0.53 11.33
CA LEU A 109 10.35 -0.80 12.75
C LEU A 109 11.67 -1.52 13.01
N ILE A 110 11.97 -2.59 12.26
CA ILE A 110 13.24 -3.33 12.37
C ILE A 110 14.42 -2.39 12.08
N SER A 111 14.34 -1.59 11.01
CA SER A 111 15.43 -0.68 10.62
C SER A 111 15.71 0.35 11.71
N ILE A 112 14.68 0.93 12.30
CA ILE A 112 14.82 1.88 13.41
C ILE A 112 15.39 1.20 14.63
N LEU A 113 14.96 0.00 14.99
CA LEU A 113 15.48 -0.77 16.13
C LEU A 113 16.94 -1.14 15.95
N VAL A 114 17.40 -1.47 14.74
CA VAL A 114 18.81 -1.73 14.46
C VAL A 114 19.67 -0.50 14.65
N HIS A 115 19.22 0.67 14.15
CA HIS A 115 19.99 1.91 14.25
C HIS A 115 19.90 2.57 15.63
N CYS A 116 18.82 2.29 16.36
CA CYS A 116 18.52 2.85 17.68
C CYS A 116 18.60 1.79 18.79
N GLU A 117 19.58 0.89 18.76
CA GLU A 117 19.69 -0.25 19.68
C GLU A 117 19.94 0.13 21.16
N THR A 118 20.35 1.36 21.40
CA THR A 118 20.64 1.85 22.76
C THR A 118 19.40 2.53 23.35
N ARG A 119 19.05 2.22 24.61
CA ARG A 119 17.98 2.93 25.34
C ARG A 119 18.28 4.41 25.42
N GLY A 120 17.24 5.23 25.26
CA GLY A 120 17.37 6.70 25.20
C GLY A 120 17.75 7.21 23.81
N SER A 121 17.66 6.36 22.77
CA SER A 121 17.82 6.79 21.38
C SER A 121 16.62 7.63 20.90
N GLU A 122 16.91 8.56 20.01
CA GLU A 122 15.94 9.41 19.34
C GLU A 122 16.08 9.27 17.82
N VAL A 123 14.95 9.29 17.12
CA VAL A 123 14.88 9.31 15.65
C VAL A 123 14.21 10.60 15.17
N ILE A 124 14.80 11.30 14.20
CA ILE A 124 14.19 12.43 13.51
C ILE A 124 13.35 11.89 12.36
N VAL A 125 12.08 12.28 12.32
CA VAL A 125 11.10 11.90 11.29
C VAL A 125 10.29 13.11 10.84
N GLY A 126 9.77 13.07 9.61
CA GLY A 126 8.79 14.06 9.16
C GLY A 126 7.47 13.92 9.95
N ASP A 127 6.86 15.06 10.30
CA ASP A 127 5.60 15.10 11.07
C ASP A 127 4.41 14.48 10.28
N ASN A 128 4.52 14.40 8.96
CA ASN A 128 3.53 13.82 8.06
C ASN A 128 4.03 12.50 7.39
N SER A 129 5.12 11.92 7.89
CA SER A 129 5.66 10.66 7.37
C SER A 129 4.85 9.45 7.81
N HIS A 130 4.83 8.39 6.98
CA HIS A 130 4.16 7.13 7.27
C HIS A 130 4.61 6.52 8.59
N ILE A 131 5.90 6.50 8.85
CA ILE A 131 6.51 5.97 10.09
C ILE A 131 5.92 6.66 11.34
N HIS A 132 5.68 7.98 11.25
CA HIS A 132 5.18 8.75 12.39
C HIS A 132 3.68 8.55 12.63
N ILE A 133 2.86 8.61 11.57
CA ILE A 133 1.40 8.73 11.72
C ILE A 133 0.61 7.46 11.38
N LEU A 134 1.14 6.53 10.58
CA LEU A 134 0.39 5.38 10.06
C LEU A 134 0.88 4.00 10.53
N GLU A 135 1.86 3.95 11.45
CA GLU A 135 2.44 2.70 11.98
C GLU A 135 2.09 2.46 13.46
N ASN A 136 0.96 3.00 13.90
CA ASN A 136 0.43 2.82 15.26
C ASN A 136 1.42 3.16 16.39
N GLY A 137 2.32 4.11 16.15
CA GLY A 137 3.36 4.52 17.11
C GLY A 137 4.36 3.42 17.47
N GLY A 138 4.57 2.44 16.58
CA GLY A 138 5.39 1.25 16.83
C GLY A 138 6.81 1.55 17.26
N ILE A 139 7.42 2.62 16.75
CA ILE A 139 8.77 3.04 17.14
C ILE A 139 8.87 3.43 18.63
N ALA A 140 7.81 4.00 19.20
CA ALA A 140 7.75 4.34 20.61
C ALA A 140 7.25 3.16 21.46
N THR A 141 6.12 2.53 21.05
CA THR A 141 5.44 1.50 21.87
C THR A 141 6.20 0.18 21.92
N ILE A 142 6.83 -0.23 20.82
CA ILE A 142 7.60 -1.48 20.73
C ILE A 142 9.09 -1.18 20.80
N GLY A 143 9.55 -0.18 20.05
CA GLY A 143 10.96 0.17 19.95
C GLY A 143 11.53 0.88 21.18
N GLY A 144 10.69 1.59 21.91
CA GLY A 144 11.16 2.47 22.98
C GLY A 144 12.08 3.59 22.50
N VAL A 145 11.94 3.96 21.22
CA VAL A 145 12.70 5.04 20.56
C VAL A 145 11.87 6.32 20.58
N HIS A 146 12.47 7.42 20.98
CA HIS A 146 11.79 8.71 21.03
C HIS A 146 11.68 9.34 19.65
N PRO A 147 10.46 9.56 19.09
CA PRO A 147 10.31 10.28 17.83
C PRO A 147 10.45 11.79 18.05
N ARG A 148 11.28 12.43 17.24
CA ARG A 148 11.35 13.88 17.14
C ARG A 148 10.92 14.29 15.75
N THR A 149 9.83 15.04 15.66
CA THR A 149 9.27 15.45 14.37
C THR A 149 9.89 16.74 13.88
N VAL A 150 10.13 16.79 12.56
CA VAL A 150 10.40 18.01 11.80
C VAL A 150 9.30 18.17 10.77
N LYS A 151 8.81 19.39 10.56
CA LYS A 151 7.69 19.64 9.65
C LYS A 151 8.05 19.28 8.22
N ASN A 152 7.20 18.45 7.58
CA ASN A 152 7.28 18.23 6.15
C ASN A 152 6.77 19.46 5.37
N LYS A 153 7.46 19.80 4.30
CA LYS A 153 7.00 20.73 3.26
C LYS A 153 6.00 20.00 2.34
N ASP A 154 5.31 20.74 1.50
CA ASP A 154 4.33 20.19 0.55
C ASP A 154 4.94 19.21 -0.46
N ASP A 155 6.23 19.34 -0.73
CA ASP A 155 7.01 18.45 -1.58
C ASP A 155 7.52 17.17 -0.87
N GLY A 156 7.17 17.00 0.40
CA GLY A 156 7.59 15.86 1.24
C GLY A 156 8.96 16.02 1.89
N THR A 157 9.74 17.07 1.55
CA THR A 157 11.03 17.34 2.20
C THR A 157 10.85 17.87 3.62
N MET A 158 11.87 17.72 4.44
CA MET A 158 12.05 18.47 5.68
C MET A 158 13.12 19.54 5.44
N ASP A 159 13.01 20.68 6.09
CA ASP A 159 14.02 21.71 6.01
C ASP A 159 15.34 21.25 6.66
N ILE A 160 16.45 21.35 5.94
CA ILE A 160 17.75 20.80 6.39
C ILE A 160 18.25 21.50 7.63
N ASP A 161 18.09 22.83 7.71
CA ASP A 161 18.48 23.59 8.90
C ASP A 161 17.64 23.20 10.12
N LEU A 162 16.36 22.88 9.91
CA LEU A 162 15.48 22.37 10.97
C LEU A 162 15.84 20.94 11.37
N ILE A 163 16.27 20.08 10.43
CA ILE A 163 16.80 18.75 10.75
C ILE A 163 18.06 18.92 11.62
N GLU A 164 19.01 19.76 11.21
CA GLU A 164 20.25 19.98 11.97
C GLU A 164 19.97 20.56 13.36
N ALA A 165 19.09 21.54 13.47
CA ALA A 165 18.67 22.12 14.76
C ALA A 165 17.93 21.11 15.66
N ALA A 166 17.34 20.08 15.08
CA ALA A 166 16.69 19.01 15.84
C ALA A 166 17.68 17.99 16.43
N ILE A 167 18.91 17.91 15.93
CA ILE A 167 19.92 16.94 16.39
C ILE A 167 20.33 17.24 17.84
N ARG A 168 20.25 16.20 18.68
CA ARG A 168 20.66 16.26 20.06
C ARG A 168 21.89 15.39 20.30
N ASN A 169 22.97 16.01 20.76
CA ASN A 169 24.15 15.32 21.21
C ASN A 169 24.31 15.56 22.71
N PRO A 170 23.95 14.59 23.57
CA PRO A 170 23.89 14.83 25.00
C PRO A 170 25.25 14.75 25.70
N LYS A 171 26.39 14.88 25.01
CA LYS A 171 27.70 14.87 25.67
C LYS A 171 27.72 15.84 26.84
N GLY A 172 27.65 15.28 28.06
CA GLY A 172 27.63 16.03 29.30
C GLY A 172 26.26 16.58 29.75
N GLN A 173 25.16 16.20 29.11
CA GLN A 173 23.81 16.62 29.49
C GLN A 173 22.91 15.38 29.80
N LEU A 174 22.26 15.40 30.96
CA LEU A 174 21.41 14.31 31.43
C LEU A 174 19.96 14.37 30.93
N PHE A 175 19.58 15.51 30.33
CA PHE A 175 18.17 15.85 30.13
C PHE A 175 17.59 15.40 28.78
N PHE A 176 18.42 15.06 27.80
CA PHE A 176 17.98 14.83 26.44
C PHE A 176 18.30 13.41 25.96
N PRO A 177 17.42 12.80 25.12
CA PRO A 177 17.77 11.60 24.40
C PRO A 177 18.90 11.88 23.38
N THR A 178 19.52 10.83 22.90
CA THR A 178 20.58 10.92 21.87
C THR A 178 19.96 10.66 20.50
N THR A 179 20.04 11.62 19.59
CA THR A 179 19.67 11.41 18.19
C THR A 179 20.63 10.40 17.57
N ARG A 180 20.09 9.37 16.89
CA ARG A 180 20.83 8.29 16.25
C ARG A 180 20.50 8.13 14.77
N LEU A 181 19.32 8.56 14.36
CA LEU A 181 18.76 8.24 13.05
C LEU A 181 17.96 9.40 12.51
N ILE A 182 18.06 9.61 11.19
CA ILE A 182 17.15 10.43 10.39
C ILE A 182 16.37 9.48 9.46
N CYS A 183 15.05 9.64 9.36
CA CYS A 183 14.23 8.90 8.42
C CYS A 183 13.63 9.84 7.38
N LEU A 184 13.76 9.46 6.10
CA LEU A 184 13.09 10.07 4.96
C LEU A 184 12.05 9.11 4.39
N GLU A 185 11.10 9.63 3.62
CA GLU A 185 10.10 8.83 2.89
C GLU A 185 10.12 9.17 1.40
N ASN A 186 10.36 8.19 0.53
CA ASN A 186 10.40 8.38 -0.93
C ASN A 186 9.72 7.21 -1.69
N THR A 187 8.62 7.42 -2.45
CA THR A 187 7.90 8.72 -2.57
C THR A 187 7.13 9.04 -1.31
N HIS A 188 6.95 10.33 -1.01
CA HIS A 188 6.20 10.77 0.16
C HIS A 188 4.68 10.66 -0.08
N ALA A 189 4.06 9.65 0.51
CA ALA A 189 2.66 9.29 0.20
C ALA A 189 1.66 10.38 0.58
N ASN A 190 1.80 10.95 1.77
CA ASN A 190 0.88 11.97 2.28
C ASN A 190 1.08 13.36 1.64
N SER A 191 2.19 13.56 0.92
CA SER A 191 2.41 14.74 0.06
C SER A 191 1.97 14.50 -1.40
N GLY A 192 1.19 13.44 -1.68
CA GLY A 192 0.69 13.16 -3.03
C GLY A 192 1.64 12.32 -3.88
N GLY A 193 2.49 11.50 -3.25
CA GLY A 193 3.46 10.67 -3.97
C GLY A 193 4.63 11.47 -4.54
N LYS A 194 5.00 12.58 -3.86
CA LYS A 194 6.13 13.42 -4.22
C LYS A 194 7.44 12.67 -4.16
N CYS A 195 8.32 12.97 -5.12
CA CYS A 195 9.64 12.37 -5.22
C CYS A 195 10.67 13.25 -4.54
N LEU A 196 11.39 12.72 -3.57
CA LEU A 196 12.59 13.40 -3.05
C LEU A 196 13.70 13.31 -4.10
N SER A 197 14.35 14.44 -4.38
CA SER A 197 15.45 14.48 -5.33
C SER A 197 16.69 13.76 -4.78
N MET A 198 17.55 13.38 -5.71
CA MET A 198 18.84 12.78 -5.41
C MET A 198 19.71 13.73 -4.60
N GLU A 199 19.71 15.00 -4.98
CA GLU A 199 20.50 16.07 -4.35
C GLU A 199 20.09 16.26 -2.89
N TYR A 200 18.76 16.35 -2.63
CA TYR A 200 18.24 16.46 -1.26
C TYR A 200 18.59 15.24 -0.40
N THR A 201 18.47 14.04 -0.97
CA THR A 201 18.81 12.82 -0.25
C THR A 201 20.30 12.74 0.09
N ASP A 202 21.18 13.18 -0.84
CA ASP A 202 22.62 13.25 -0.62
C ASP A 202 22.96 14.30 0.48
N GLU A 203 22.32 15.46 0.45
CA GLU A 203 22.55 16.54 1.42
C GLU A 203 22.16 16.12 2.84
N VAL A 204 21.01 15.45 3.00
CA VAL A 204 20.62 14.87 4.30
C VAL A 204 21.60 13.75 4.71
N GLY A 205 22.09 12.95 3.77
CA GLY A 205 23.11 11.93 4.03
C GLY A 205 24.45 12.51 4.52
N GLU A 206 24.91 13.62 3.92
CA GLU A 206 26.12 14.32 4.39
C GLU A 206 25.90 14.94 5.78
N LEU A 207 24.71 15.50 6.03
CA LEU A 207 24.35 15.98 7.37
C LEU A 207 24.39 14.86 8.40
N ALA A 208 23.81 13.71 8.07
CA ALA A 208 23.82 12.54 8.96
C ALA A 208 25.28 12.11 9.28
N LYS A 209 26.14 11.99 8.27
CA LYS A 209 27.57 11.67 8.46
C LYS A 209 28.30 12.69 9.32
N LYS A 210 28.08 13.99 9.09
CA LYS A 210 28.69 15.07 9.87
C LYS A 210 28.42 14.93 11.37
N HIS A 211 27.25 14.42 11.72
CA HIS A 211 26.81 14.26 13.12
C HIS A 211 26.87 12.82 13.66
N ASP A 212 27.51 11.89 12.93
CA ASP A 212 27.62 10.46 13.28
C ASP A 212 26.24 9.81 13.48
N LEU A 213 25.29 10.19 12.63
CA LEU A 213 23.93 9.63 12.57
C LEU A 213 23.79 8.66 11.41
N LYS A 214 22.75 7.83 11.47
CA LYS A 214 22.32 6.95 10.38
C LYS A 214 21.19 7.61 9.57
N LEU A 215 21.09 7.23 8.31
CA LEU A 215 19.98 7.61 7.42
C LEU A 215 19.21 6.37 6.98
N HIS A 216 17.90 6.36 7.25
CA HIS A 216 16.97 5.36 6.75
C HIS A 216 16.00 5.97 5.75
N ILE A 217 15.68 5.26 4.67
CA ILE A 217 14.65 5.65 3.72
C ILE A 217 13.49 4.65 3.80
N ASP A 218 12.30 5.14 4.20
CA ASP A 218 11.06 4.46 3.85
C ASP A 218 10.85 4.58 2.34
N GLY A 219 11.29 3.56 1.63
CA GLY A 219 11.22 3.45 0.19
C GLY A 219 10.03 2.61 -0.28
N ALA A 220 8.90 2.66 0.43
CA ALA A 220 7.72 1.85 0.10
C ALA A 220 7.28 1.98 -1.35
N ARG A 221 7.57 3.13 -2.00
CA ARG A 221 7.35 3.39 -3.42
C ARG A 221 8.60 3.94 -4.13
N ILE A 222 9.77 3.54 -3.73
CA ILE A 222 11.04 4.06 -4.29
C ILE A 222 11.18 3.80 -5.80
N PHE A 223 10.62 2.70 -6.31
CA PHE A 223 10.59 2.45 -7.74
C PHE A 223 9.72 3.45 -8.51
N ASN A 224 8.64 3.97 -7.89
CA ASN A 224 7.88 5.08 -8.48
C ASN A 224 8.75 6.33 -8.60
N ALA A 225 9.53 6.68 -7.57
CA ALA A 225 10.48 7.80 -7.64
C ALA A 225 11.53 7.58 -8.74
N SER A 226 12.12 6.38 -8.80
CA SER A 226 13.12 6.04 -9.83
C SER A 226 12.59 6.23 -11.25
N ILE A 227 11.37 5.76 -11.53
CA ILE A 227 10.73 5.92 -12.84
C ILE A 227 10.37 7.40 -13.11
N ALA A 228 9.79 8.09 -12.13
CA ALA A 228 9.35 9.48 -12.32
C ALA A 228 10.52 10.44 -12.54
N LEU A 229 11.64 10.22 -11.86
CA LEU A 229 12.84 11.04 -11.96
C LEU A 229 13.80 10.58 -13.08
N ALA A 230 13.55 9.41 -13.69
CA ALA A 230 14.45 8.75 -14.64
C ALA A 230 15.87 8.55 -14.05
N ILE A 231 15.97 8.26 -12.74
CA ILE A 231 17.22 8.02 -12.03
C ILE A 231 17.26 6.57 -11.54
N PRO A 232 18.38 5.83 -11.75
CA PRO A 232 18.52 4.49 -11.21
C PRO A 232 18.28 4.44 -9.70
N VAL A 233 17.57 3.41 -9.24
CA VAL A 233 17.10 3.35 -7.85
C VAL A 233 18.24 3.26 -6.84
N ASP A 234 19.35 2.58 -7.19
CA ASP A 234 20.57 2.53 -6.37
C ASP A 234 21.17 3.92 -6.15
N ARG A 235 21.08 4.80 -7.16
CA ARG A 235 21.54 6.18 -7.04
C ARG A 235 20.68 6.99 -6.08
N LEU A 236 19.35 6.79 -6.11
CA LEU A 236 18.42 7.50 -5.20
C LEU A 236 18.61 7.11 -3.73
N VAL A 237 19.03 5.90 -3.46
CA VAL A 237 19.19 5.38 -2.10
C VAL A 237 20.65 5.30 -1.65
N ARG A 238 21.58 5.81 -2.46
CA ARG A 238 23.03 5.67 -2.21
C ARG A 238 23.44 6.21 -0.86
N ALA A 239 22.95 7.38 -0.46
CA ALA A 239 23.30 8.05 0.77
C ALA A 239 22.74 7.35 2.04
N ALA A 240 21.70 6.49 1.89
CA ALA A 240 21.05 5.83 3.03
C ALA A 240 21.85 4.65 3.54
N ASP A 241 21.91 4.46 4.87
CA ASP A 241 22.46 3.26 5.52
C ASP A 241 21.49 2.07 5.38
N SER A 242 20.19 2.32 5.37
CA SER A 242 19.16 1.30 5.15
C SER A 242 17.94 1.83 4.39
N VAL A 243 17.25 0.91 3.72
CA VAL A 243 16.06 1.18 2.92
C VAL A 243 15.02 0.11 3.16
N SER A 244 13.74 0.47 3.27
CA SER A 244 12.60 -0.46 3.28
C SER A 244 11.81 -0.31 1.97
N VAL A 245 11.60 -1.40 1.23
CA VAL A 245 10.95 -1.40 -0.10
C VAL A 245 9.74 -2.31 -0.09
N CYS A 246 8.55 -1.79 -0.36
CA CYS A 246 7.35 -2.62 -0.46
C CYS A 246 7.23 -3.31 -1.82
N LEU A 247 6.96 -4.63 -1.78
CA LEU A 247 6.62 -5.43 -2.96
C LEU A 247 5.10 -5.48 -3.20
N SER A 248 4.31 -5.23 -2.15
CA SER A 248 2.86 -5.42 -2.08
C SER A 248 2.04 -4.15 -2.34
N LYS A 249 2.55 -3.25 -3.17
CA LYS A 249 1.87 -2.02 -3.62
C LYS A 249 1.81 -1.99 -5.15
N GLY A 250 2.29 -0.95 -5.80
CA GLY A 250 2.34 -0.83 -7.26
C GLY A 250 3.01 -2.02 -7.95
N LEU A 251 3.97 -2.66 -7.31
CA LEU A 251 4.62 -3.87 -7.82
C LEU A 251 3.73 -5.12 -7.82
N GLY A 252 2.65 -5.14 -7.03
CA GLY A 252 1.57 -6.12 -7.13
C GLY A 252 1.82 -7.48 -6.48
N ALA A 253 2.92 -7.70 -5.75
CA ALA A 253 3.07 -8.91 -4.96
C ALA A 253 2.00 -8.98 -3.85
N PRO A 254 1.54 -10.19 -3.46
CA PRO A 254 0.43 -10.32 -2.51
C PRO A 254 0.78 -9.84 -1.10
N VAL A 255 2.05 -9.87 -0.73
CA VAL A 255 2.55 -9.55 0.61
C VAL A 255 4.05 -9.28 0.57
N GLY A 256 4.55 -8.54 1.54
CA GLY A 256 5.96 -8.45 1.84
C GLY A 256 6.65 -7.16 1.39
N SER A 257 7.78 -6.95 2.03
CA SER A 257 8.74 -5.89 1.78
C SER A 257 10.15 -6.44 1.92
N ILE A 258 11.12 -5.72 1.41
CA ILE A 258 12.55 -6.04 1.60
C ILE A 258 13.19 -4.87 2.33
N ILE A 259 13.90 -5.14 3.42
CA ILE A 259 14.82 -4.19 4.03
C ILE A 259 16.24 -4.47 3.54
N LEU A 260 17.00 -3.42 3.30
CA LEU A 260 18.31 -3.49 2.67
C LEU A 260 19.31 -2.60 3.42
N GLY A 261 20.56 -3.03 3.49
CA GLY A 261 21.63 -2.30 4.16
C GLY A 261 22.94 -3.05 4.12
N SER A 262 23.83 -2.76 5.09
CA SER A 262 25.08 -3.48 5.26
C SER A 262 24.84 -4.90 5.77
N LYS A 263 25.84 -5.80 5.66
CA LYS A 263 25.77 -7.15 6.21
C LYS A 263 25.58 -7.16 7.74
N ASP A 264 26.19 -6.21 8.45
CA ASP A 264 26.01 -6.06 9.90
C ASP A 264 24.56 -5.65 10.23
N PHE A 265 24.01 -4.70 9.48
CA PHE A 265 22.59 -4.30 9.59
C PHE A 265 21.67 -5.51 9.40
N ILE A 266 21.87 -6.31 8.35
CA ILE A 266 21.03 -7.49 8.06
C ILE A 266 21.16 -8.54 9.17
N THR A 267 22.36 -8.77 9.67
CA THR A 267 22.61 -9.73 10.79
C THR A 267 21.80 -9.36 12.03
N LYS A 268 21.77 -8.08 12.38
CA LYS A 268 20.95 -7.56 13.50
C LYS A 268 19.45 -7.63 13.18
N ALA A 269 19.08 -7.26 11.96
CA ALA A 269 17.69 -7.26 11.49
C ALA A 269 17.03 -8.64 11.54
N ILE A 270 17.74 -9.71 11.18
CA ILE A 270 17.25 -11.10 11.27
C ILE A 270 16.81 -11.44 12.71
N ARG A 271 17.59 -11.03 13.71
CA ARG A 271 17.28 -11.28 15.12
C ARG A 271 16.03 -10.51 15.55
N ILE A 272 15.93 -9.24 15.16
CA ILE A 272 14.76 -8.39 15.48
C ILE A 272 13.53 -8.93 14.74
N ARG A 273 13.64 -9.31 13.45
CA ARG A 273 12.54 -9.95 12.71
C ARG A 273 12.01 -11.19 13.47
N LYS A 274 12.91 -12.02 14.00
CA LYS A 274 12.52 -13.19 14.80
C LYS A 274 11.79 -12.77 16.08
N THR A 275 12.29 -11.79 16.80
CA THR A 275 11.68 -11.28 18.06
C THR A 275 10.26 -10.73 17.81
N LEU A 276 10.05 -10.02 16.69
CA LEU A 276 8.76 -9.45 16.32
C LEU A 276 7.78 -10.48 15.73
N GLY A 277 8.16 -11.76 15.62
CA GLY A 277 7.31 -12.80 15.06
C GLY A 277 7.28 -12.84 13.52
N GLY A 278 8.13 -12.06 12.85
CA GLY A 278 8.22 -12.00 11.38
C GLY A 278 9.09 -13.10 10.74
N GLY A 279 9.71 -13.97 11.53
CA GLY A 279 10.42 -15.16 11.03
C GLY A 279 9.43 -16.25 10.65
N MET A 280 9.22 -16.45 9.36
CA MET A 280 8.37 -17.49 8.78
C MET A 280 9.22 -18.65 8.27
N ARG A 281 8.59 -19.73 7.82
CA ARG A 281 9.30 -20.96 7.39
C ARG A 281 9.53 -20.93 5.87
N GLN A 282 8.66 -21.51 5.09
CA GLN A 282 8.80 -21.63 3.63
C GLN A 282 8.29 -20.36 2.94
N ILE A 283 9.02 -19.25 3.10
CA ILE A 283 8.63 -17.95 2.54
C ILE A 283 8.90 -17.83 1.04
N GLY A 284 9.65 -18.74 0.48
CA GLY A 284 9.93 -18.78 -0.96
C GLY A 284 8.66 -18.73 -1.82
N ILE A 285 7.53 -19.27 -1.33
CA ILE A 285 6.23 -19.13 -1.98
C ILE A 285 5.88 -17.64 -2.18
N LEU A 286 6.10 -16.80 -1.18
CA LEU A 286 5.81 -15.37 -1.22
C LEU A 286 6.89 -14.61 -1.99
N CYS A 287 8.15 -15.00 -1.80
CA CYS A 287 9.31 -14.40 -2.46
C CYS A 287 9.29 -14.62 -3.98
N ALA A 288 8.77 -15.75 -4.45
CA ALA A 288 8.57 -16.01 -5.88
C ALA A 288 7.69 -14.95 -6.55
N ALA A 289 6.60 -14.53 -5.88
CA ALA A 289 5.79 -13.41 -6.37
C ALA A 289 6.58 -12.10 -6.38
N GLY A 290 7.45 -11.87 -5.39
CA GLY A 290 8.37 -10.74 -5.33
C GLY A 290 9.35 -10.71 -6.51
N LEU A 291 9.93 -11.85 -6.86
CA LEU A 291 10.82 -11.99 -8.03
C LEU A 291 10.12 -11.64 -9.34
N VAL A 292 8.87 -12.09 -9.52
CA VAL A 292 8.04 -11.70 -10.68
C VAL A 292 7.72 -10.20 -10.64
N ALA A 293 7.38 -9.65 -9.46
CA ALA A 293 7.06 -8.24 -9.27
C ALA A 293 8.20 -7.32 -9.74
N ILE A 294 9.42 -7.57 -9.30
CA ILE A 294 10.58 -6.76 -9.69
C ILE A 294 10.97 -6.93 -11.15
N LYS A 295 10.74 -8.11 -11.72
CA LYS A 295 11.06 -8.40 -13.13
C LYS A 295 10.04 -7.79 -14.11
N GLU A 296 8.74 -7.85 -13.81
CA GLU A 296 7.68 -7.57 -14.77
C GLU A 296 6.92 -6.26 -14.52
N ASN A 297 6.88 -5.77 -13.25
CA ASN A 297 5.97 -4.70 -12.88
C ASN A 297 6.64 -3.36 -12.62
N VAL A 298 7.96 -3.30 -12.42
CA VAL A 298 8.67 -2.01 -12.24
C VAL A 298 8.42 -1.08 -13.43
N GLN A 299 8.57 -1.59 -14.66
CA GLN A 299 8.36 -0.78 -15.88
C GLN A 299 6.89 -0.39 -16.10
N LYS A 300 5.92 -1.11 -15.52
CA LYS A 300 4.50 -0.76 -15.62
C LYS A 300 4.13 0.49 -14.82
N LEU A 301 4.97 0.89 -13.86
CA LEU A 301 4.76 2.09 -13.05
C LEU A 301 4.70 3.36 -13.91
N GLU A 302 5.46 3.43 -15.01
CA GLU A 302 5.40 4.56 -15.93
C GLU A 302 3.99 4.76 -16.50
N ALA A 303 3.36 3.67 -16.96
CA ALA A 303 1.98 3.72 -17.46
C ALA A 303 0.96 4.07 -16.34
N ASP A 304 1.25 3.74 -15.08
CA ASP A 304 0.41 4.14 -13.95
C ASP A 304 0.54 5.64 -13.68
N HIS A 305 1.73 6.22 -13.78
CA HIS A 305 1.96 7.66 -13.68
C HIS A 305 1.25 8.43 -14.80
N GLU A 306 1.33 7.95 -16.04
CA GLU A 306 0.65 8.57 -17.18
C GLU A 306 -0.88 8.55 -17.00
N LYS A 307 -1.45 7.42 -16.54
CA LYS A 307 -2.88 7.33 -16.21
C LYS A 307 -3.27 8.27 -15.06
N ALA A 308 -2.40 8.45 -14.06
CA ALA A 308 -2.62 9.40 -12.97
C ALA A 308 -2.68 10.85 -13.49
N LYS A 309 -1.74 11.25 -14.33
CA LYS A 309 -1.73 12.58 -14.96
C LYS A 309 -2.96 12.80 -15.84
N GLN A 310 -3.36 11.78 -16.62
CA GLN A 310 -4.58 11.83 -17.45
C GLN A 310 -5.84 12.00 -16.59
N LEU A 311 -5.96 11.22 -15.50
CA LEU A 311 -7.08 11.32 -14.59
C LEU A 311 -7.12 12.69 -13.90
N ALA A 312 -6.00 13.17 -13.37
CA ALA A 312 -5.90 14.48 -12.71
C ALA A 312 -6.27 15.63 -13.68
N SER A 313 -5.77 15.58 -14.92
CA SER A 313 -6.11 16.56 -15.97
C SER A 313 -7.59 16.52 -16.31
N GLY A 314 -8.21 15.33 -16.35
CA GLY A 314 -9.63 15.18 -16.57
C GLY A 314 -10.50 15.69 -15.41
N LEU A 315 -10.07 15.45 -14.16
CA LEU A 315 -10.73 15.96 -12.95
C LEU A 315 -10.65 17.50 -12.87
N TYR A 316 -9.50 18.07 -13.22
CA TYR A 316 -9.30 19.52 -13.27
C TYR A 316 -10.32 20.23 -14.18
N GLN A 317 -10.81 19.56 -15.24
CA GLN A 317 -11.82 20.11 -16.17
C GLN A 317 -13.25 20.01 -15.60
N ILE A 318 -13.45 19.37 -14.45
CA ILE A 318 -14.77 19.20 -13.84
C ILE A 318 -15.00 20.32 -12.84
N LYS A 319 -15.99 21.17 -13.13
CA LYS A 319 -16.36 22.28 -12.23
C LYS A 319 -16.77 21.74 -10.86
N GLY A 320 -16.26 22.36 -9.81
CA GLY A 320 -16.51 21.98 -8.42
C GLY A 320 -15.43 21.08 -7.82
N LEU A 321 -14.41 20.72 -8.60
CA LEU A 321 -13.25 19.99 -8.09
C LEU A 321 -12.01 20.88 -8.12
N LYS A 322 -11.25 20.85 -7.02
CA LYS A 322 -9.91 21.45 -6.91
C LYS A 322 -8.90 20.33 -7.03
N VAL A 323 -8.13 20.33 -8.10
CA VAL A 323 -7.00 19.41 -8.35
C VAL A 323 -5.92 20.18 -9.09
N ASP A 324 -4.67 19.95 -8.77
CA ASP A 324 -3.54 20.46 -9.54
C ASP A 324 -2.84 19.33 -10.32
N PRO A 325 -3.08 19.21 -11.64
CA PRO A 325 -2.44 18.16 -12.44
C PRO A 325 -0.91 18.25 -12.48
N LYS A 326 -0.34 19.45 -12.27
CA LYS A 326 1.11 19.65 -12.26
C LYS A 326 1.77 19.13 -10.99
N SER A 327 0.99 18.97 -9.91
CA SER A 327 1.48 18.42 -8.66
C SER A 327 1.61 16.90 -8.69
N VAL A 328 1.01 16.21 -9.71
CA VAL A 328 0.99 14.75 -9.82
C VAL A 328 2.28 14.25 -10.47
N GLU A 329 3.21 13.79 -9.65
CA GLU A 329 4.49 13.26 -10.10
C GLU A 329 4.45 11.75 -10.37
N THR A 330 3.69 11.02 -9.56
CA THR A 330 3.62 9.55 -9.59
C THR A 330 2.17 9.06 -9.70
N ASN A 331 1.80 8.05 -8.95
CA ASN A 331 0.52 7.36 -9.07
C ASN A 331 -0.55 7.84 -8.07
N ILE A 332 -0.28 8.86 -7.24
CA ILE A 332 -1.20 9.36 -6.22
C ILE A 332 -1.76 10.72 -6.64
N ILE A 333 -3.08 10.87 -6.52
CA ILE A 333 -3.80 12.10 -6.80
C ILE A 333 -4.59 12.47 -5.54
N PHE A 334 -4.42 13.69 -5.05
CA PHE A 334 -5.33 14.30 -4.10
C PHE A 334 -6.23 15.30 -4.82
N PHE A 335 -7.48 15.36 -4.40
CA PHE A 335 -8.42 16.37 -4.90
C PHE A 335 -9.37 16.79 -3.79
N GLU A 336 -9.95 17.98 -3.93
CA GLU A 336 -10.91 18.57 -3.01
C GLU A 336 -12.16 19.01 -3.76
N ILE A 337 -13.27 19.19 -3.04
CA ILE A 337 -14.48 19.82 -3.55
C ILE A 337 -14.42 21.30 -3.20
N GLU A 338 -14.87 22.18 -4.11
CA GLU A 338 -15.05 23.60 -3.84
C GLU A 338 -16.10 23.80 -2.73
N ASP A 339 -15.85 24.71 -1.80
CA ASP A 339 -16.62 24.85 -0.55
C ASP A 339 -18.12 25.07 -0.77
N ASP A 340 -18.52 25.78 -1.85
CA ASP A 340 -19.90 26.13 -2.16
C ASP A 340 -20.57 25.20 -3.18
N TYR A 341 -20.02 24.00 -3.45
CA TYR A 341 -20.54 23.15 -4.52
C TYR A 341 -21.79 22.36 -4.16
N GLY A 342 -22.20 22.36 -2.89
CA GLY A 342 -23.47 21.75 -2.44
C GLY A 342 -23.46 20.23 -2.28
N ILE A 343 -22.28 19.59 -2.26
CA ILE A 343 -22.08 18.16 -1.93
C ILE A 343 -20.87 18.00 -0.99
N SER A 344 -20.98 17.10 -0.02
CA SER A 344 -19.84 16.73 0.79
C SER A 344 -18.96 15.68 0.06
N MET A 345 -17.66 15.62 0.40
CA MET A 345 -16.76 14.60 -0.12
C MET A 345 -17.25 13.19 0.20
N GLU A 346 -17.80 12.96 1.39
CA GLU A 346 -18.37 11.67 1.78
C GLU A 346 -19.53 11.25 0.85
N THR A 347 -20.45 12.18 0.54
CA THR A 347 -21.55 11.91 -0.37
C THR A 347 -21.08 11.63 -1.79
N LEU A 348 -20.08 12.38 -2.28
CA LEU A 348 -19.46 12.12 -3.59
C LEU A 348 -18.82 10.72 -3.64
N CYS A 349 -18.03 10.35 -2.63
CA CYS A 349 -17.42 9.04 -2.54
C CYS A 349 -18.46 7.91 -2.54
N LYS A 350 -19.53 8.02 -1.74
CA LYS A 350 -20.63 7.04 -1.70
C LYS A 350 -21.36 6.91 -3.05
N THR A 351 -21.66 8.03 -3.69
CA THR A 351 -22.35 8.01 -4.99
C THR A 351 -21.49 7.38 -6.10
N LEU A 352 -20.18 7.58 -6.05
CA LEU A 352 -19.24 6.94 -6.99
C LEU A 352 -19.03 5.47 -6.66
N GLU A 353 -19.05 5.08 -5.38
CA GLU A 353 -19.01 3.68 -4.97
C GLU A 353 -20.21 2.88 -5.47
N GLU A 354 -21.42 3.46 -5.48
CA GLU A 354 -22.61 2.85 -6.08
C GLU A 354 -22.44 2.57 -7.59
N ARG A 355 -21.55 3.32 -8.24
CA ARG A 355 -21.15 3.13 -9.65
C ARG A 355 -19.92 2.24 -9.81
N GLY A 356 -19.45 1.63 -8.71
CA GLY A 356 -18.29 0.74 -8.70
C GLY A 356 -16.93 1.43 -8.69
N ILE A 357 -16.87 2.73 -8.41
CA ILE A 357 -15.62 3.48 -8.28
C ILE A 357 -15.30 3.67 -6.79
N PHE A 358 -14.21 3.09 -6.34
CA PHE A 358 -13.77 3.13 -4.95
C PHE A 358 -12.57 4.06 -4.81
N MET A 359 -12.63 5.00 -3.88
CA MET A 359 -11.54 5.92 -3.53
C MET A 359 -11.44 6.07 -2.02
N MET A 360 -10.38 6.69 -1.53
CA MET A 360 -10.17 6.87 -0.10
C MET A 360 -10.54 8.29 0.32
N LEU A 361 -11.48 8.38 1.26
CA LEU A 361 -11.79 9.63 1.95
C LEU A 361 -10.65 9.92 2.96
N GLU A 362 -9.99 11.07 2.82
CA GLU A 362 -8.89 11.48 3.70
C GLU A 362 -9.37 12.47 4.77
N SER A 363 -10.29 13.38 4.39
CA SER A 363 -10.91 14.33 5.28
C SER A 363 -12.31 14.71 4.81
N GLN A 364 -12.97 15.63 5.50
CA GLN A 364 -14.29 16.13 5.09
C GLN A 364 -14.29 16.81 3.71
N THR A 365 -13.16 17.35 3.27
CA THR A 365 -13.02 18.10 2.02
C THR A 365 -12.12 17.44 1.00
N ARG A 366 -11.30 16.44 1.39
CA ARG A 366 -10.23 15.87 0.58
C ARG A 366 -10.40 14.37 0.40
N ALA A 367 -10.18 13.86 -0.82
CA ALA A 367 -10.08 12.45 -1.12
C ALA A 367 -8.80 12.12 -1.89
N ARG A 368 -8.43 10.84 -1.84
CA ARG A 368 -7.26 10.28 -2.50
C ARG A 368 -7.65 9.23 -3.53
N ILE A 369 -6.98 9.30 -4.67
CA ILE A 369 -7.01 8.30 -5.74
C ILE A 369 -5.60 7.79 -5.96
N VAL A 370 -5.44 6.46 -6.09
CA VAL A 370 -4.14 5.84 -6.39
C VAL A 370 -4.28 4.92 -7.59
N LEU A 371 -3.46 5.16 -8.62
CA LEU A 371 -3.41 4.35 -9.83
C LEU A 371 -2.45 3.16 -9.65
N HIS A 372 -2.76 2.07 -10.32
CA HIS A 372 -1.92 0.86 -10.34
C HIS A 372 -2.16 0.06 -11.63
N HIS A 373 -1.31 -0.91 -11.91
CA HIS A 373 -1.30 -1.66 -13.18
C HIS A 373 -2.61 -2.40 -13.52
N GLN A 374 -3.52 -2.59 -12.56
CA GLN A 374 -4.82 -3.21 -12.81
C GLN A 374 -5.91 -2.20 -13.20
N ILE A 375 -5.58 -0.90 -13.26
CA ILE A 375 -6.47 0.14 -13.76
C ILE A 375 -6.14 0.39 -15.24
N SER A 376 -7.11 0.15 -16.10
CA SER A 376 -6.97 0.39 -17.54
C SER A 376 -7.26 1.85 -17.92
N THR A 377 -6.84 2.27 -19.10
CA THR A 377 -7.20 3.59 -19.66
C THR A 377 -8.73 3.73 -19.79
N SER A 378 -9.44 2.63 -20.11
CA SER A 378 -10.91 2.67 -20.15
C SER A 378 -11.53 2.87 -18.76
N ASP A 379 -10.87 2.42 -17.68
CA ASP A 379 -11.31 2.69 -16.30
C ASP A 379 -11.12 4.15 -15.92
N VAL A 380 -10.04 4.79 -16.38
CA VAL A 380 -9.83 6.23 -16.22
C VAL A 380 -10.96 7.03 -16.91
N GLN A 381 -11.31 6.70 -18.15
CA GLN A 381 -12.38 7.37 -18.87
C GLN A 381 -13.75 7.14 -18.22
N TYR A 382 -14.02 5.92 -17.78
CA TYR A 382 -15.23 5.60 -17.04
C TYR A 382 -15.32 6.41 -15.74
N THR A 383 -14.23 6.48 -14.97
CA THR A 383 -14.16 7.28 -13.73
C THR A 383 -14.49 8.74 -14.00
N LEU A 384 -13.85 9.36 -15.00
CA LEU A 384 -14.13 10.75 -15.38
C LEU A 384 -15.59 10.97 -15.79
N SER A 385 -16.17 10.03 -16.54
CA SER A 385 -17.59 10.09 -16.93
C SER A 385 -18.51 10.07 -15.70
N CYS A 386 -18.24 9.19 -14.74
CA CYS A 386 -19.03 9.09 -13.51
C CYS A 386 -18.92 10.35 -12.65
N PHE A 387 -17.72 10.92 -12.49
CA PHE A 387 -17.56 12.21 -11.80
C PHE A 387 -18.38 13.33 -12.45
N LYS A 388 -18.26 13.49 -13.78
CA LYS A 388 -19.03 14.49 -14.53
C LYS A 388 -20.54 14.33 -14.34
N GLN A 389 -21.06 13.11 -14.46
CA GLN A 389 -22.49 12.83 -14.32
C GLN A 389 -22.96 13.09 -12.88
N THR A 390 -22.18 12.69 -11.88
CA THR A 390 -22.54 12.89 -10.47
C THR A 390 -22.61 14.39 -10.14
N LEU A 391 -21.59 15.16 -10.50
CA LEU A 391 -21.55 16.58 -10.17
C LEU A 391 -22.51 17.44 -10.99
N ASN A 392 -22.75 17.11 -12.26
CA ASN A 392 -23.77 17.79 -13.08
C ASN A 392 -25.18 17.50 -12.59
N GLY A 393 -25.48 16.31 -12.08
CA GLY A 393 -26.79 15.96 -11.52
C GLY A 393 -27.17 16.78 -10.28
N ILE A 394 -26.20 17.23 -9.50
CA ILE A 394 -26.41 18.00 -8.27
C ILE A 394 -26.83 19.44 -8.59
N LYS A 395 -26.30 20.05 -9.64
CA LYS A 395 -26.66 21.42 -10.06
C LYS A 395 -28.10 21.56 -10.48
N VAL A 396 -28.74 20.51 -10.99
CA VAL A 396 -30.14 20.51 -11.43
C VAL A 396 -31.08 20.52 -10.22
N VAL A 397 -30.68 19.95 -9.10
CA VAL A 397 -31.50 19.88 -7.86
C VAL A 397 -31.45 21.19 -7.07
N ASN A 398 -30.35 21.94 -7.15
CA ASN A 398 -30.17 23.22 -6.44
C ASN A 398 -30.49 24.46 -7.31
N GLY A 399 -30.90 24.25 -8.53
CA GLY A 399 -31.18 25.30 -9.52
C GLY A 399 -32.68 25.58 -9.79
N ASN A 400 -33.60 25.18 -8.88
CA ASN A 400 -35.01 25.51 -8.89
C ASN A 400 -35.35 26.44 -7.73
#